data_a022f114d0f34e8781d3ad2e655ec022
#
_entry.id   a022f114d0f34e8781d3ad2e655ec022
#
_cell.length_a   1.000
_cell.length_b   1.000
_cell.length_c   1.000
_cell.angle_alpha   90.00
_cell.angle_beta   90.00
_cell.angle_gamma   90.00
#
_symmetry.space_group_name_H-M   'P 1'
#
loop_
_entity.id
_entity.type
_entity.pdbx_description
1 polymer ?
#
loop_
_entity_poly.entity_id
_entity_poly.type
_entity_poly.pdbx_seq_one_letter_code
_entity_poly.pdbx_strand_id
1 'polypeptide(L)'
;GIGGPDRPPHPETIETLCTESRKSDVHGYQPYIGLPELRRAFADWYNRWYNVTLDPQKEIQPLIGSKEGILHISLAFLNAGDGVLVPNPGYPTYSSVSRLAEAEIFTYDLDENNHWRPDFKQLESLPLDRIKLMWVNYPNMPTGAKASMELFTKLVDFGKRHNIIIVNDNPYSFIRNAEHPISIMEAEGAKDVALEMNSLSKGHSMAGWRVGVVVGKKEWIDSILTFKSNMDSGMFYPIQAAADTALALGEEWFKELNDIYYGREKQAYELLDALGCRYRKGQAGLFVWAELPEGY
;
A
#
# COMPACT_ATOMS: atom_id res chain seq x y z
N GLY A 1 18.39 -0.42 -1.05
CA GLY A 1 18.16 0.87 -0.38
C GLY A 1 16.91 0.85 0.49
N ILE A 2 16.83 1.74 1.46
CA ILE A 2 15.63 1.94 2.26
C ILE A 2 14.90 3.15 1.72
N GLY A 3 13.71 2.97 1.13
CA GLY A 3 12.86 4.04 0.63
C GLY A 3 12.17 4.78 1.76
N GLY A 4 12.93 5.53 2.57
CA GLY A 4 12.41 6.33 3.68
C GLY A 4 12.29 7.81 3.31
N PRO A 5 11.13 8.49 3.54
CA PRO A 5 11.06 9.94 3.48
C PRO A 5 11.97 10.56 4.55
N ASP A 6 12.62 11.65 4.20
CA ASP A 6 13.50 12.42 5.10
C ASP A 6 12.92 13.80 5.46
N ARG A 7 11.76 14.12 4.89
CA ARG A 7 11.04 15.36 5.18
C ARG A 7 10.10 15.14 6.38
N PRO A 8 9.91 16.17 7.21
CA PRO A 8 8.90 16.10 8.28
C PRO A 8 7.47 16.04 7.68
N PRO A 9 6.49 15.56 8.45
CA PRO A 9 5.08 15.76 8.15
C PRO A 9 4.71 17.24 8.06
N HIS A 10 3.53 17.53 7.52
CA HIS A 10 3.00 18.89 7.50
C HIS A 10 2.98 19.51 8.92
N PRO A 11 3.32 20.80 9.09
CA PRO A 11 3.37 21.43 10.42
C PRO A 11 2.08 21.30 11.23
N GLU A 12 0.91 21.43 10.61
CA GLU A 12 -0.38 21.25 11.28
C GLU A 12 -0.57 19.84 11.84
N THR A 13 -0.08 18.82 11.11
CA THR A 13 -0.12 17.43 11.58
C THR A 13 0.71 17.24 12.84
N ILE A 14 1.90 17.87 12.90
CA ILE A 14 2.78 17.84 14.07
C ILE A 14 2.13 18.60 15.24
N GLU A 15 1.57 19.77 14.98
CA GLU A 15 0.91 20.58 16.01
C GLU A 15 -0.32 19.86 16.61
N THR A 16 -1.10 19.18 15.76
CA THR A 16 -2.22 18.35 16.24
C THR A 16 -1.72 17.27 17.19
N LEU A 17 -0.65 16.52 16.84
CA LEU A 17 -0.07 15.53 17.74
C LEU A 17 0.33 16.13 19.07
N CYS A 18 1.03 17.26 19.05
CA CYS A 18 1.52 17.93 20.25
C CYS A 18 0.35 18.42 21.13
N THR A 19 -0.67 19.01 20.54
CA THR A 19 -1.83 19.55 21.26
C THR A 19 -2.66 18.42 21.86
N GLU A 20 -2.96 17.38 21.06
CA GLU A 20 -3.75 16.25 21.53
C GLU A 20 -3.03 15.46 22.64
N SER A 21 -1.70 15.31 22.54
CA SER A 21 -0.91 14.61 23.58
C SER A 21 -0.90 15.30 24.95
N ARG A 22 -1.27 16.58 25.03
CA ARG A 22 -1.32 17.31 26.31
C ARG A 22 -2.64 17.10 27.07
N LYS A 23 -3.66 16.55 26.44
CA LYS A 23 -4.94 16.25 27.09
C LYS A 23 -4.78 15.10 28.07
N SER A 24 -5.39 15.20 29.23
CA SER A 24 -5.23 14.22 30.31
C SER A 24 -6.03 12.92 30.10
N ASP A 25 -7.00 12.92 29.21
CA ASP A 25 -7.98 11.85 29.00
C ASP A 25 -7.75 10.99 27.76
N VAL A 26 -6.59 11.17 27.09
CA VAL A 26 -6.27 10.50 25.80
C VAL A 26 -5.26 9.35 25.92
N HIS A 27 -4.77 9.07 27.12
CA HIS A 27 -3.68 8.10 27.36
C HIS A 27 -4.15 6.67 27.66
N GLY A 28 -5.46 6.46 27.76
CA GLY A 28 -6.03 5.12 27.94
C GLY A 28 -5.99 4.29 26.67
N TYR A 29 -6.31 3.01 26.81
CA TYR A 29 -6.48 2.10 25.67
C TYR A 29 -7.53 2.63 24.69
N GLN A 30 -7.22 2.49 23.40
CA GLN A 30 -8.11 2.91 22.34
C GLN A 30 -8.81 1.70 21.69
N PRO A 31 -9.95 1.91 21.00
CA PRO A 31 -10.62 0.84 20.27
C PRO A 31 -9.69 0.19 19.22
N TYR A 32 -9.64 -1.14 19.17
CA TYR A 32 -8.87 -1.89 18.18
C TYR A 32 -9.24 -1.54 16.73
N ILE A 33 -10.52 -1.23 16.51
CA ILE A 33 -11.06 -0.83 15.21
C ILE A 33 -10.61 0.58 14.77
N GLY A 34 -9.96 1.33 15.66
CA GLY A 34 -9.59 2.73 15.43
C GLY A 34 -10.73 3.71 15.72
N LEU A 35 -10.39 4.99 15.86
CA LEU A 35 -11.35 6.05 16.12
C LEU A 35 -12.34 6.20 14.95
N PRO A 36 -13.62 6.48 15.24
CA PRO A 36 -14.62 6.76 14.19
C PRO A 36 -14.21 7.93 13.27
N GLU A 37 -13.56 8.95 13.83
CA GLU A 37 -13.06 10.13 13.11
C GLU A 37 -12.00 9.71 12.08
N LEU A 38 -11.00 8.94 12.49
CA LEU A 38 -9.94 8.47 11.59
C LEU A 38 -10.49 7.58 10.47
N ARG A 39 -11.44 6.70 10.80
CA ARG A 39 -12.08 5.83 9.80
C ARG A 39 -12.87 6.64 8.78
N ARG A 40 -13.57 7.69 9.24
CA ARG A 40 -14.28 8.64 8.37
C ARG A 40 -13.29 9.43 7.52
N ALA A 41 -12.19 9.91 8.10
CA ALA A 41 -11.16 10.62 7.36
C ALA A 41 -10.56 9.76 6.22
N PHE A 42 -10.31 8.47 6.45
CA PHE A 42 -9.92 7.55 5.38
C PHE A 42 -11.01 7.34 4.32
N ALA A 43 -12.28 7.24 4.71
CA ALA A 43 -13.39 7.13 3.74
C ALA A 43 -13.47 8.39 2.85
N ASP A 44 -13.39 9.56 3.45
CA ASP A 44 -13.41 10.85 2.75
C ASP A 44 -12.19 11.00 1.83
N TRP A 45 -11.02 10.54 2.28
CA TRP A 45 -9.79 10.54 1.51
C TRP A 45 -9.88 9.61 0.28
N TYR A 46 -10.41 8.40 0.44
CA TYR A 46 -10.66 7.48 -0.68
C TYR A 46 -11.68 8.05 -1.67
N ASN A 47 -12.72 8.69 -1.18
CA ASN A 47 -13.72 9.33 -2.04
C ASN A 47 -13.11 10.49 -2.84
N ARG A 48 -12.29 11.33 -2.18
CA ARG A 48 -11.66 12.51 -2.81
C ARG A 48 -10.65 12.14 -3.88
N TRP A 49 -9.77 11.17 -3.59
CA TRP A 49 -8.60 10.88 -4.43
C TRP A 49 -8.80 9.72 -5.39
N TYR A 50 -9.72 8.81 -5.11
CA TYR A 50 -9.95 7.61 -5.91
C TYR A 50 -11.41 7.49 -6.38
N ASN A 51 -12.28 8.42 -6.05
CA ASN A 51 -13.71 8.33 -6.34
C ASN A 51 -14.35 7.00 -5.82
N VAL A 52 -13.84 6.48 -4.70
CA VAL A 52 -14.30 5.24 -4.07
C VAL A 52 -15.09 5.56 -2.82
N THR A 53 -16.34 5.14 -2.79
CA THR A 53 -17.21 5.25 -1.59
C THR A 53 -17.02 4.03 -0.70
N LEU A 54 -16.61 4.24 0.55
CA LEU A 54 -16.43 3.22 1.57
C LEU A 54 -17.32 3.50 2.78
N ASP A 55 -17.90 2.45 3.37
CA ASP A 55 -18.56 2.53 4.67
C ASP A 55 -17.49 2.60 5.77
N PRO A 56 -17.33 3.74 6.47
CA PRO A 56 -16.30 3.88 7.49
C PRO A 56 -16.48 2.94 8.69
N GLN A 57 -17.67 2.38 8.88
CA GLN A 57 -17.94 1.46 9.98
C GLN A 57 -17.69 -0.02 9.64
N LYS A 58 -17.55 -0.37 8.35
CA LYS A 58 -17.52 -1.75 7.92
C LYS A 58 -16.34 -2.08 7.01
N GLU A 59 -15.91 -1.13 6.17
CA GLU A 59 -15.00 -1.41 5.06
C GLU A 59 -13.59 -0.84 5.29
N ILE A 60 -13.30 -0.34 6.50
CA ILE A 60 -12.03 0.35 6.82
C ILE A 60 -11.48 -0.14 8.15
N GLN A 61 -10.22 -0.59 8.15
CA GLN A 61 -9.45 -0.90 9.35
C GLN A 61 -8.13 -0.12 9.35
N PRO A 62 -7.98 0.91 10.23
CA PRO A 62 -6.70 1.55 10.48
C PRO A 62 -5.66 0.54 11.01
N LEU A 63 -4.40 0.73 10.61
CA LEU A 63 -3.27 -0.15 10.91
C LEU A 63 -2.12 0.64 11.53
N ILE A 64 -1.31 -0.02 12.35
CA ILE A 64 -0.03 0.51 12.85
C ILE A 64 1.03 0.40 11.73
N GLY A 65 0.77 1.10 10.62
CA GLY A 65 1.44 1.03 9.34
C GLY A 65 1.02 -0.15 8.47
N SER A 66 1.13 -0.01 7.14
CA SER A 66 0.69 -1.04 6.19
C SER A 66 1.48 -2.36 6.31
N LYS A 67 2.73 -2.31 6.80
CA LYS A 67 3.53 -3.53 7.01
C LYS A 67 2.87 -4.50 8.01
N GLU A 68 2.24 -3.99 9.05
CA GLU A 68 1.42 -4.77 9.97
C GLU A 68 0.26 -5.45 9.24
N GLY A 69 -0.37 -4.72 8.30
CA GLY A 69 -1.45 -5.26 7.47
C GLY A 69 -1.05 -6.48 6.66
N ILE A 70 0.20 -6.52 6.16
CA ILE A 70 0.71 -7.71 5.45
C ILE A 70 0.67 -8.94 6.38
N LEU A 71 1.08 -8.76 7.65
CA LEU A 71 1.03 -9.85 8.64
C LEU A 71 -0.42 -10.26 8.93
N HIS A 72 -1.28 -9.30 9.23
CA HIS A 72 -2.67 -9.59 9.59
C HIS A 72 -3.44 -10.27 8.45
N ILE A 73 -3.29 -9.77 7.22
CA ILE A 73 -3.94 -10.36 6.04
C ILE A 73 -3.43 -11.78 5.81
N SER A 74 -2.11 -11.99 5.85
CA SER A 74 -1.54 -13.32 5.62
C SER A 74 -2.04 -14.32 6.66
N LEU A 75 -2.01 -13.96 7.94
CA LEU A 75 -2.42 -14.87 9.02
C LEU A 75 -3.94 -15.02 9.15
N ALA A 76 -4.74 -14.08 8.65
CA ALA A 76 -6.19 -14.18 8.62
C ALA A 76 -6.72 -15.06 7.47
N PHE A 77 -5.98 -15.15 6.35
CA PHE A 77 -6.50 -15.79 5.12
C PHE A 77 -5.67 -16.99 4.64
N LEU A 78 -4.49 -17.27 5.21
CA LEU A 78 -3.65 -18.39 4.84
C LEU A 78 -3.59 -19.43 5.97
N ASN A 79 -3.72 -20.69 5.61
CA ASN A 79 -3.37 -21.83 6.44
C ASN A 79 -2.07 -22.47 5.95
N ALA A 80 -1.47 -23.32 6.78
CA ALA A 80 -0.33 -24.13 6.37
C ALA A 80 -0.63 -24.91 5.07
N GLY A 81 0.22 -24.75 4.06
CA GLY A 81 0.07 -25.38 2.75
C GLY A 81 -0.84 -24.67 1.74
N ASP A 82 -1.52 -23.58 2.12
CA ASP A 82 -2.21 -22.73 1.15
C ASP A 82 -1.19 -22.03 0.23
N GLY A 83 -1.54 -21.84 -1.05
CA GLY A 83 -0.72 -21.15 -2.01
C GLY A 83 -0.89 -19.63 -1.93
N VAL A 84 0.20 -18.89 -2.14
CA VAL A 84 0.22 -17.43 -2.26
C VAL A 84 1.06 -16.98 -3.45
N LEU A 85 0.52 -16.07 -4.26
CA LEU A 85 1.23 -15.43 -5.37
C LEU A 85 1.99 -14.20 -4.86
N VAL A 86 3.29 -14.13 -5.17
CA VAL A 86 4.18 -13.05 -4.75
C VAL A 86 4.95 -12.50 -5.96
N PRO A 87 4.99 -11.15 -6.17
CA PRO A 87 5.69 -10.56 -7.31
C PRO A 87 7.21 -10.64 -7.18
N ASN A 88 7.89 -10.79 -8.32
CA ASN A 88 9.34 -10.71 -8.45
C ASN A 88 9.70 -9.79 -9.64
N PRO A 89 10.39 -8.65 -9.43
CA PRO A 89 10.77 -8.10 -8.12
C PRO A 89 9.58 -7.62 -7.30
N GLY A 90 9.72 -7.60 -5.97
CA GLY A 90 8.68 -7.19 -5.06
C GLY A 90 9.18 -6.91 -3.64
N TYR A 91 8.28 -6.48 -2.78
CA TYR A 91 8.61 -6.20 -1.39
C TYR A 91 8.87 -7.50 -0.61
N PRO A 92 10.05 -7.68 0.01
CA PRO A 92 10.44 -8.96 0.63
C PRO A 92 9.51 -9.43 1.74
N THR A 93 8.76 -8.52 2.37
CA THR A 93 7.84 -8.84 3.46
C THR A 93 6.71 -9.76 3.01
N TYR A 94 6.25 -9.69 1.76
CA TYR A 94 5.22 -10.62 1.26
C TYR A 94 5.66 -12.07 1.39
N SER A 95 6.85 -12.40 0.90
CA SER A 95 7.42 -13.75 1.03
C SER A 95 7.73 -14.12 2.49
N SER A 96 8.29 -13.19 3.27
CA SER A 96 8.70 -13.47 4.64
C SER A 96 7.50 -13.82 5.52
N VAL A 97 6.42 -13.06 5.40
CA VAL A 97 5.20 -13.30 6.20
C VAL A 97 4.45 -14.53 5.71
N SER A 98 4.42 -14.79 4.40
CA SER A 98 3.83 -16.03 3.87
C SER A 98 4.53 -17.27 4.42
N ARG A 99 5.86 -17.24 4.60
CA ARG A 99 6.59 -18.33 5.26
C ARG A 99 6.22 -18.47 6.74
N LEU A 100 5.96 -17.36 7.45
CA LEU A 100 5.48 -17.42 8.84
C LEU A 100 4.10 -18.06 8.94
N ALA A 101 3.26 -17.91 7.91
CA ALA A 101 1.96 -18.57 7.79
C ALA A 101 2.08 -20.04 7.30
N GLU A 102 3.30 -20.55 7.08
CA GLU A 102 3.56 -21.87 6.51
C GLU A 102 2.91 -22.07 5.12
N ALA A 103 2.70 -20.97 4.39
CA ALA A 103 2.12 -20.99 3.04
C ALA A 103 3.16 -21.34 1.98
N GLU A 104 2.72 -21.99 0.90
CA GLU A 104 3.53 -22.26 -0.28
C GLU A 104 3.57 -21.02 -1.18
N ILE A 105 4.79 -20.55 -1.49
CA ILE A 105 4.99 -19.34 -2.28
C ILE A 105 5.13 -19.69 -3.74
N PHE A 106 4.25 -19.14 -4.57
CA PHE A 106 4.35 -19.14 -6.04
C PHE A 106 4.78 -17.74 -6.49
N THR A 107 6.00 -17.64 -7.00
CA THR A 107 6.52 -16.37 -7.50
C THR A 107 6.06 -16.17 -8.94
N TYR A 108 5.61 -14.96 -9.27
CA TYR A 108 5.36 -14.52 -10.63
C TYR A 108 6.29 -13.39 -11.01
N ASP A 109 6.91 -13.49 -12.18
CA ASP A 109 7.90 -12.53 -12.62
C ASP A 109 7.21 -11.30 -13.26
N LEU A 110 7.74 -10.14 -12.91
CA LEU A 110 7.43 -8.87 -13.55
C LEU A 110 8.55 -8.52 -14.50
N ASP A 111 8.23 -8.35 -15.77
CA ASP A 111 9.18 -8.12 -16.85
C ASP A 111 9.03 -6.72 -17.45
N GLU A 112 10.14 -6.10 -17.82
CA GLU A 112 10.16 -4.79 -18.45
C GLU A 112 9.43 -4.78 -19.80
N ASN A 113 9.51 -5.89 -20.57
CA ASN A 113 8.84 -6.02 -21.86
C ASN A 113 7.31 -6.08 -21.69
N ASN A 114 6.82 -6.56 -20.54
CA ASN A 114 5.41 -6.52 -20.15
C ASN A 114 5.10 -5.32 -19.24
N HIS A 115 5.90 -4.25 -19.29
CA HIS A 115 5.69 -3.04 -18.48
C HIS A 115 5.61 -3.31 -16.98
N TRP A 116 6.31 -4.31 -16.48
CA TRP A 116 6.29 -4.75 -15.07
C TRP A 116 4.90 -5.14 -14.58
N ARG A 117 4.10 -5.76 -15.46
CA ARG A 117 2.77 -6.28 -15.16
C ARG A 117 2.81 -7.80 -15.10
N PRO A 118 1.91 -8.44 -14.30
CA PRO A 118 1.78 -9.88 -14.30
C PRO A 118 1.45 -10.42 -15.71
N ASP A 119 2.09 -11.51 -16.11
CA ASP A 119 1.67 -12.26 -17.28
C ASP A 119 0.55 -13.23 -16.89
N PHE A 120 -0.69 -12.88 -17.23
CA PHE A 120 -1.85 -13.69 -16.91
C PHE A 120 -1.83 -15.08 -17.56
N LYS A 121 -1.14 -15.26 -18.71
CA LYS A 121 -0.97 -16.60 -19.30
C LYS A 121 -0.07 -17.48 -18.44
N GLN A 122 1.00 -16.91 -17.89
CA GLN A 122 1.85 -17.60 -16.95
C GLN A 122 1.09 -17.93 -15.66
N LEU A 123 0.33 -16.99 -15.12
CA LEU A 123 -0.49 -17.20 -13.92
C LEU A 123 -1.49 -18.36 -14.11
N GLU A 124 -2.16 -18.45 -15.26
CA GLU A 124 -3.12 -19.52 -15.58
C GLU A 124 -2.46 -20.93 -15.64
N SER A 125 -1.15 -21.02 -15.74
CA SER A 125 -0.43 -22.31 -15.72
C SER A 125 -0.10 -22.82 -14.32
N LEU A 126 -0.35 -22.03 -13.28
CA LEU A 126 -0.08 -22.38 -11.89
C LEU A 126 -1.23 -23.22 -11.27
N PRO A 127 -1.01 -23.91 -10.15
CA PRO A 127 -2.04 -24.69 -9.46
C PRO A 127 -3.01 -23.75 -8.69
N LEU A 128 -3.87 -23.04 -9.43
CA LEU A 128 -4.70 -21.94 -8.95
C LEU A 128 -5.75 -22.38 -7.91
N ASP A 129 -6.15 -23.64 -7.91
CA ASP A 129 -7.05 -24.25 -6.92
C ASP A 129 -6.50 -24.22 -5.49
N ARG A 130 -5.16 -24.21 -5.34
CA ARG A 130 -4.46 -24.13 -4.06
C ARG A 130 -4.15 -22.71 -3.62
N ILE A 131 -4.20 -21.75 -4.54
CA ILE A 131 -3.82 -20.35 -4.27
C ILE A 131 -4.98 -19.61 -3.65
N LYS A 132 -4.75 -18.96 -2.50
CA LYS A 132 -5.75 -18.19 -1.76
C LYS A 132 -5.57 -16.69 -1.87
N LEU A 133 -4.33 -16.24 -2.05
CA LEU A 133 -3.96 -14.84 -1.96
C LEU A 133 -2.96 -14.47 -3.06
N MET A 134 -3.12 -13.29 -3.65
CA MET A 134 -2.16 -12.69 -4.57
C MET A 134 -1.78 -11.29 -4.11
N TRP A 135 -0.49 -11.10 -3.79
CA TRP A 135 0.07 -9.80 -3.52
C TRP A 135 0.37 -9.08 -4.82
N VAL A 136 -0.11 -7.84 -4.93
CA VAL A 136 0.28 -6.89 -5.98
C VAL A 136 0.66 -5.57 -5.33
N ASN A 137 1.47 -4.76 -6.00
CA ASN A 137 1.92 -3.48 -5.49
C ASN A 137 2.02 -2.49 -6.65
N TYR A 138 1.05 -1.58 -6.74
CA TYR A 138 1.01 -0.55 -7.78
C TYR A 138 0.57 0.80 -7.21
N PRO A 139 1.38 1.87 -7.43
CA PRO A 139 2.65 1.89 -8.17
C PRO A 139 3.69 0.94 -7.57
N ASN A 140 4.41 0.22 -8.46
CA ASN A 140 5.26 -0.90 -8.06
C ASN A 140 6.58 -0.44 -7.42
N MET A 141 6.97 -1.09 -6.36
CA MET A 141 8.29 -1.00 -5.77
C MET A 141 9.05 -2.32 -6.04
N PRO A 142 10.24 -2.31 -6.65
CA PRO A 142 11.10 -1.13 -6.87
C PRO A 142 11.03 -0.52 -8.27
N THR A 143 10.25 -1.07 -9.20
CA THR A 143 10.34 -0.74 -10.64
C THR A 143 9.74 0.62 -11.00
N GLY A 144 8.90 1.18 -10.13
CA GLY A 144 8.19 2.43 -10.36
C GLY A 144 7.08 2.34 -11.42
N ALA A 145 6.70 1.13 -11.82
CA ALA A 145 5.61 0.93 -12.77
C ALA A 145 4.28 1.41 -12.18
N LYS A 146 3.56 2.19 -12.97
CA LYS A 146 2.28 2.77 -12.56
C LYS A 146 1.14 1.77 -12.69
N ALA A 147 0.12 1.95 -11.87
CA ALA A 147 -1.16 1.27 -12.04
C ALA A 147 -1.88 1.71 -13.32
N SER A 148 -2.82 0.91 -13.78
CA SER A 148 -3.84 1.30 -14.77
C SER A 148 -5.16 0.60 -14.46
N MET A 149 -6.28 1.22 -14.84
CA MET A 149 -7.59 0.59 -14.67
C MET A 149 -7.72 -0.72 -15.45
N GLU A 150 -7.08 -0.80 -16.63
CA GLU A 150 -7.01 -2.05 -17.39
C GLU A 150 -6.36 -3.18 -16.58
N LEU A 151 -5.23 -2.88 -15.91
CA LEU A 151 -4.55 -3.87 -15.07
C LEU A 151 -5.43 -4.27 -13.88
N PHE A 152 -6.02 -3.30 -13.19
CA PHE A 152 -6.87 -3.58 -12.03
C PHE A 152 -8.12 -4.38 -12.41
N THR A 153 -8.74 -4.08 -13.54
CA THR A 153 -9.87 -4.87 -14.06
C THR A 153 -9.45 -6.32 -14.32
N LYS A 154 -8.29 -6.55 -14.97
CA LYS A 154 -7.78 -7.91 -15.21
C LYS A 154 -7.47 -8.67 -13.91
N LEU A 155 -6.92 -7.99 -12.91
CA LEU A 155 -6.64 -8.58 -11.59
C LEU A 155 -7.93 -8.97 -10.87
N VAL A 156 -8.93 -8.09 -10.89
CA VAL A 156 -10.26 -8.36 -10.30
C VAL A 156 -10.94 -9.54 -11.00
N ASP A 157 -10.92 -9.59 -12.33
CA ASP A 157 -11.48 -10.71 -13.10
C ASP A 157 -10.74 -12.02 -12.82
N PHE A 158 -9.41 -11.98 -12.72
CA PHE A 158 -8.60 -13.13 -12.33
C PHE A 158 -8.96 -13.62 -10.93
N GLY A 159 -9.03 -12.72 -9.95
CA GLY A 159 -9.43 -13.05 -8.58
C GLY A 159 -10.83 -13.68 -8.50
N LYS A 160 -11.80 -13.14 -9.25
CA LYS A 160 -13.18 -13.70 -9.33
C LYS A 160 -13.20 -15.10 -9.92
N ARG A 161 -12.52 -15.30 -11.06
CA ARG A 161 -12.53 -16.60 -11.76
C ARG A 161 -11.91 -17.73 -10.94
N HIS A 162 -10.88 -17.42 -10.14
CA HIS A 162 -10.11 -18.42 -9.41
C HIS A 162 -10.36 -18.41 -7.90
N ASN A 163 -11.26 -17.54 -7.42
CA ASN A 163 -11.53 -17.37 -5.98
C ASN A 163 -10.25 -17.03 -5.18
N ILE A 164 -9.43 -16.13 -5.75
CA ILE A 164 -8.17 -15.66 -5.15
C ILE A 164 -8.37 -14.23 -4.66
N ILE A 165 -7.99 -13.96 -3.41
CA ILE A 165 -8.01 -12.61 -2.84
C ILE A 165 -6.84 -11.81 -3.45
N ILE A 166 -7.15 -10.71 -4.11
CA ILE A 166 -6.15 -9.77 -4.63
C ILE A 166 -5.87 -8.70 -3.57
N VAL A 167 -4.63 -8.54 -3.16
CA VAL A 167 -4.25 -7.49 -2.20
C VAL A 167 -3.31 -6.49 -2.87
N ASN A 168 -3.78 -5.28 -3.09
CA ASN A 168 -2.94 -4.20 -3.61
C ASN A 168 -2.33 -3.38 -2.47
N ASP A 169 -1.01 -3.39 -2.36
CA ASP A 169 -0.26 -2.52 -1.45
C ASP A 169 0.07 -1.21 -2.19
N ASN A 170 -0.59 -0.12 -1.80
CA ASN A 170 -0.61 1.14 -2.54
C ASN A 170 -0.04 2.34 -1.74
N PRO A 171 1.23 2.31 -1.28
CA PRO A 171 1.80 3.42 -0.52
C PRO A 171 2.38 4.54 -1.39
N TYR A 172 2.43 4.39 -2.72
CA TYR A 172 3.18 5.27 -3.61
C TYR A 172 2.35 6.08 -4.59
N SER A 173 1.01 6.01 -4.55
CA SER A 173 0.13 6.71 -5.50
C SER A 173 0.37 8.21 -5.61
N PHE A 174 0.88 8.84 -4.56
CA PHE A 174 1.10 10.29 -4.49
C PHE A 174 2.56 10.69 -4.66
N ILE A 175 3.47 9.75 -4.91
CA ILE A 175 4.91 10.05 -5.00
C ILE A 175 5.40 9.91 -6.43
N ARG A 176 5.89 11.01 -7.01
CA ARG A 176 6.38 11.11 -8.40
C ARG A 176 5.39 10.50 -9.41
N ASN A 177 4.13 10.64 -9.12
CA ASN A 177 3.06 10.24 -10.02
C ASN A 177 2.40 11.50 -10.59
N ALA A 178 2.69 11.81 -11.86
CA ALA A 178 2.13 12.96 -12.55
C ALA A 178 0.67 12.74 -13.00
N GLU A 179 0.18 11.51 -12.90
CA GLU A 179 -1.18 11.15 -13.25
C GLU A 179 -2.07 11.18 -11.99
N HIS A 180 -3.38 11.22 -12.21
CA HIS A 180 -4.32 11.08 -11.11
C HIS A 180 -4.11 9.71 -10.43
N PRO A 181 -4.00 9.66 -9.09
CA PRO A 181 -3.84 8.40 -8.39
C PRO A 181 -5.08 7.53 -8.58
N ILE A 182 -4.89 6.22 -8.73
CA ILE A 182 -5.98 5.26 -8.88
C ILE A 182 -5.88 4.13 -7.86
N SER A 183 -7.04 3.58 -7.50
CA SER A 183 -7.19 2.46 -6.56
C SER A 183 -7.74 1.23 -7.28
N ILE A 184 -7.33 0.03 -6.84
CA ILE A 184 -7.96 -1.20 -7.32
C ILE A 184 -9.46 -1.24 -6.97
N MET A 185 -9.86 -0.53 -5.91
CA MET A 185 -11.26 -0.44 -5.48
C MET A 185 -12.18 0.30 -6.46
N GLU A 186 -11.62 1.03 -7.44
CA GLU A 186 -12.38 1.64 -8.53
C GLU A 186 -12.81 0.63 -9.59
N ALA A 187 -12.13 -0.51 -9.69
CA ALA A 187 -12.48 -1.54 -10.67
C ALA A 187 -13.83 -2.19 -10.32
N GLU A 188 -14.65 -2.44 -11.33
CA GLU A 188 -15.98 -3.02 -11.14
C GLU A 188 -15.90 -4.38 -10.43
N GLY A 189 -16.62 -4.50 -9.32
CA GLY A 189 -16.65 -5.71 -8.50
C GLY A 189 -15.36 -5.97 -7.70
N ALA A 190 -14.47 -5.00 -7.57
CA ALA A 190 -13.27 -5.14 -6.76
C ALA A 190 -13.58 -5.48 -5.29
N LYS A 191 -14.64 -4.89 -4.71
CA LYS A 191 -15.04 -5.17 -3.33
C LYS A 191 -15.34 -6.66 -3.04
N ASP A 192 -15.64 -7.46 -4.06
CA ASP A 192 -15.91 -8.88 -3.88
C ASP A 192 -14.63 -9.71 -3.72
N VAL A 193 -13.52 -9.26 -4.30
CA VAL A 193 -12.30 -10.08 -4.44
C VAL A 193 -11.01 -9.34 -4.06
N ALA A 194 -11.05 -8.05 -3.76
CA ALA A 194 -9.84 -7.27 -3.47
C ALA A 194 -9.84 -6.69 -2.06
N LEU A 195 -8.62 -6.56 -1.52
CA LEU A 195 -8.24 -5.69 -0.42
C LEU A 195 -7.25 -4.66 -0.96
N GLU A 196 -7.30 -3.45 -0.46
CA GLU A 196 -6.24 -2.48 -0.69
C GLU A 196 -5.68 -1.97 0.62
N MET A 197 -4.35 -1.90 0.70
CA MET A 197 -3.64 -1.21 1.79
C MET A 197 -3.12 0.12 1.31
N ASN A 198 -3.21 1.12 2.18
CA ASN A 198 -2.59 2.42 1.98
C ASN A 198 -1.81 2.86 3.21
N SER A 199 -0.95 3.85 3.09
CA SER A 199 -0.06 4.26 4.16
C SER A 199 0.24 5.75 4.12
N LEU A 200 0.25 6.38 5.29
CA LEU A 200 0.70 7.77 5.43
C LEU A 200 2.24 7.89 5.47
N SER A 201 2.94 6.75 5.48
CA SER A 201 4.41 6.71 5.59
C SER A 201 5.13 7.49 4.51
N LYS A 202 4.60 7.47 3.26
CA LYS A 202 5.29 8.02 2.09
C LYS A 202 4.70 9.37 1.67
N GLY A 203 3.44 9.39 1.26
CA GLY A 203 2.78 10.61 0.77
C GLY A 203 2.60 11.70 1.83
N HIS A 204 2.61 11.35 3.12
CA HIS A 204 2.45 12.30 4.22
C HIS A 204 3.71 12.43 5.09
N SER A 205 4.83 11.85 4.68
CA SER A 205 6.11 11.88 5.43
C SER A 205 6.00 11.37 6.87
N MET A 206 5.08 10.42 7.13
CA MET A 206 4.78 9.90 8.48
C MET A 206 5.34 8.47 8.70
N ALA A 207 6.49 8.14 8.11
CA ALA A 207 7.03 6.77 8.17
C ALA A 207 7.25 6.26 9.59
N GLY A 208 7.78 7.09 10.49
CA GLY A 208 8.00 6.77 11.90
C GLY A 208 6.73 6.74 12.76
N TRP A 209 5.63 7.34 12.30
CA TRP A 209 4.38 7.45 13.05
C TRP A 209 3.53 6.19 13.00
N ARG A 210 3.83 5.31 12.06
CA ARG A 210 3.17 4.01 11.89
C ARG A 210 1.65 4.12 11.69
N VAL A 211 1.21 4.83 10.65
CA VAL A 211 -0.21 4.92 10.27
C VAL A 211 -0.41 4.36 8.87
N GLY A 212 -1.33 3.44 8.75
CA GLY A 212 -1.81 2.86 7.51
C GLY A 212 -3.28 2.47 7.62
N VAL A 213 -3.80 1.87 6.58
CA VAL A 213 -5.17 1.40 6.49
C VAL A 213 -5.25 0.17 5.57
N VAL A 214 -6.17 -0.73 5.85
CA VAL A 214 -6.68 -1.70 4.89
C VAL A 214 -8.16 -1.45 4.67
N VAL A 215 -8.57 -1.52 3.41
CA VAL A 215 -9.95 -1.36 2.98
C VAL A 215 -10.41 -2.57 2.18
N GLY A 216 -11.69 -2.91 2.30
CA GLY A 216 -12.30 -4.05 1.62
C GLY A 216 -13.66 -4.39 2.19
N LYS A 217 -14.24 -5.51 1.78
CA LYS A 217 -15.56 -5.92 2.28
C LYS A 217 -15.55 -6.24 3.77
N LYS A 218 -16.68 -6.00 4.40
CA LYS A 218 -16.89 -6.12 5.86
C LYS A 218 -16.37 -7.45 6.43
N GLU A 219 -16.69 -8.57 5.80
CA GLU A 219 -16.35 -9.90 6.30
C GLU A 219 -14.84 -10.11 6.39
N TRP A 220 -14.09 -9.52 5.47
CA TRP A 220 -12.63 -9.58 5.47
C TRP A 220 -12.02 -8.60 6.47
N ILE A 221 -12.61 -7.42 6.59
CA ILE A 221 -12.21 -6.44 7.60
C ILE A 221 -12.44 -7.01 9.01
N ASP A 222 -13.56 -7.68 9.26
CA ASP A 222 -13.84 -8.35 10.53
C ASP A 222 -12.82 -9.46 10.84
N SER A 223 -12.41 -10.24 9.83
CA SER A 223 -11.40 -11.28 9.98
C SER A 223 -10.03 -10.70 10.34
N ILE A 224 -9.63 -9.61 9.67
CA ILE A 224 -8.39 -8.87 9.95
C ILE A 224 -8.44 -8.27 11.36
N LEU A 225 -9.55 -7.66 11.75
CA LEU A 225 -9.75 -7.09 13.08
C LEU A 225 -9.68 -8.16 14.16
N THR A 226 -10.24 -9.34 13.91
CA THR A 226 -10.16 -10.49 14.87
C THR A 226 -8.71 -10.84 15.16
N PHE A 227 -7.85 -10.93 14.12
CA PHE A 227 -6.43 -11.17 14.32
C PHE A 227 -5.75 -9.99 15.03
N LYS A 228 -5.97 -8.76 14.55
CA LYS A 228 -5.38 -7.53 15.08
C LYS A 228 -5.68 -7.34 16.58
N SER A 229 -6.89 -7.61 17.01
CA SER A 229 -7.32 -7.45 18.42
C SER A 229 -6.58 -8.39 19.40
N ASN A 230 -5.90 -9.41 18.89
CA ASN A 230 -5.04 -10.30 19.68
C ASN A 230 -3.55 -9.91 19.62
N MET A 231 -3.19 -8.90 18.83
CA MET A 231 -1.82 -8.48 18.62
C MET A 231 -1.52 -7.12 19.27
N ASP A 232 -2.45 -6.18 19.23
CA ASP A 232 -2.28 -4.85 19.82
C ASP A 232 -3.50 -4.42 20.65
N SER A 233 -3.38 -3.27 21.33
CA SER A 233 -4.43 -2.69 22.19
C SER A 233 -4.90 -1.34 21.67
N GLY A 234 -4.93 -1.16 20.37
CA GLY A 234 -5.34 0.06 19.70
C GLY A 234 -4.21 1.07 19.52
N MET A 235 -4.37 1.95 18.56
CA MET A 235 -3.41 3.00 18.24
C MET A 235 -3.58 4.21 19.17
N PHE A 236 -2.48 4.78 19.64
CA PHE A 236 -2.48 5.97 20.49
C PHE A 236 -3.34 7.10 19.91
N TYR A 237 -4.26 7.64 20.71
CA TYR A 237 -5.25 8.64 20.28
C TYR A 237 -4.64 9.84 19.54
N PRO A 238 -3.59 10.53 20.07
CA PRO A 238 -3.02 11.71 19.39
C PRO A 238 -2.46 11.41 18.00
N ILE A 239 -1.95 10.19 17.76
CA ILE A 239 -1.50 9.78 16.42
C ILE A 239 -2.70 9.66 15.48
N GLN A 240 -3.80 9.11 15.94
CA GLN A 240 -5.02 8.99 15.14
C GLN A 240 -5.63 10.36 14.79
N ALA A 241 -5.65 11.28 15.74
CA ALA A 241 -6.11 12.65 15.51
C ALA A 241 -5.20 13.42 14.53
N ALA A 242 -3.89 13.27 14.67
CA ALA A 242 -2.93 13.87 13.74
C ALA A 242 -3.00 13.24 12.33
N ALA A 243 -3.32 11.95 12.24
CA ALA A 243 -3.54 11.29 10.96
C ALA A 243 -4.80 11.81 10.24
N ASP A 244 -5.87 12.13 10.98
CA ASP A 244 -7.07 12.81 10.44
C ASP A 244 -6.68 14.16 9.82
N THR A 245 -5.90 14.98 10.54
CA THR A 245 -5.36 16.26 10.02
C THR A 245 -4.52 16.04 8.75
N ALA A 246 -3.67 15.00 8.74
CA ALA A 246 -2.84 14.69 7.56
C ALA A 246 -3.69 14.28 6.34
N LEU A 247 -4.74 13.48 6.55
CA LEU A 247 -5.64 13.04 5.49
C LEU A 247 -6.47 14.20 4.90
N ALA A 248 -6.66 15.29 5.65
CA ALA A 248 -7.32 16.48 5.16
C ALA A 248 -6.47 17.33 4.20
N LEU A 249 -5.16 17.11 4.11
CA LEU A 249 -4.25 17.84 3.22
C LEU A 249 -4.68 17.69 1.76
N GLY A 250 -4.54 18.78 1.00
CA GLY A 250 -4.91 18.88 -0.41
C GLY A 250 -3.76 18.70 -1.39
N GLU A 251 -4.01 19.03 -2.66
CA GLU A 251 -3.07 18.91 -3.76
C GLU A 251 -1.77 19.71 -3.54
N GLU A 252 -1.84 20.83 -2.84
CA GLU A 252 -0.70 21.71 -2.60
C GLU A 252 0.41 21.00 -1.82
N TRP A 253 0.05 20.24 -0.79
CA TRP A 253 0.98 19.42 -0.04
C TRP A 253 1.72 18.41 -0.94
N PHE A 254 0.98 17.67 -1.76
CA PHE A 254 1.58 16.67 -2.65
C PHE A 254 2.41 17.31 -3.75
N LYS A 255 2.00 18.50 -4.24
CA LYS A 255 2.78 19.27 -5.22
C LYS A 255 4.13 19.68 -4.64
N GLU A 256 4.15 20.31 -3.47
CA GLU A 256 5.40 20.74 -2.81
C GLU A 256 6.32 19.54 -2.53
N LEU A 257 5.77 18.45 -2.04
CA LEU A 257 6.52 17.22 -1.78
C LEU A 257 7.12 16.66 -3.07
N ASN A 258 6.36 16.60 -4.14
CA ASN A 258 6.81 16.05 -5.42
C ASN A 258 7.79 16.99 -6.14
N ASP A 259 7.70 18.31 -6.01
CA ASP A 259 8.70 19.24 -6.55
C ASP A 259 10.10 18.91 -6.01
N ILE A 260 10.21 18.55 -4.72
CA ILE A 260 11.45 18.10 -4.10
C ILE A 260 11.92 16.77 -4.69
N TYR A 261 11.02 15.78 -4.79
CA TYR A 261 11.38 14.45 -5.30
C TYR A 261 11.74 14.48 -6.78
N TYR A 262 11.09 15.32 -7.62
CA TYR A 262 11.48 15.48 -9.02
C TYR A 262 12.86 16.16 -9.15
N GLY A 263 13.19 17.11 -8.27
CA GLY A 263 14.53 17.67 -8.21
C GLY A 263 15.61 16.62 -7.93
N ARG A 264 15.34 15.69 -6.99
CA ARG A 264 16.23 14.56 -6.66
C ARG A 264 16.28 13.52 -7.77
N GLU A 265 15.18 13.25 -8.41
CA GLU A 265 15.10 12.35 -9.57
C GLU A 265 16.02 12.81 -10.69
N LYS A 266 16.04 14.12 -10.98
CA LYS A 266 16.96 14.69 -11.97
C LYS A 266 18.42 14.40 -11.62
N GLN A 267 18.83 14.59 -10.37
CA GLN A 267 20.19 14.28 -9.92
C GLN A 267 20.49 12.77 -10.01
N ALA A 268 19.51 11.91 -9.69
CA ALA A 268 19.67 10.47 -9.85
C ALA A 268 19.85 10.09 -11.33
N TYR A 269 19.12 10.68 -12.25
CA TYR A 269 19.29 10.44 -13.68
C TYR A 269 20.67 10.91 -14.19
N GLU A 270 21.14 12.08 -13.76
CA GLU A 270 22.49 12.56 -14.10
C GLU A 270 23.59 11.58 -13.64
N LEU A 271 23.43 10.98 -12.45
CA LEU A 271 24.34 9.95 -11.94
C LEU A 271 24.25 8.67 -12.77
N LEU A 272 23.04 8.18 -13.07
CA LEU A 272 22.82 6.96 -13.84
C LEU A 272 23.37 7.10 -15.27
N ASP A 273 23.19 8.28 -15.90
CA ASP A 273 23.76 8.59 -17.21
C ASP A 273 25.30 8.56 -17.18
N ALA A 274 25.91 9.14 -16.13
CA ALA A 274 27.37 9.12 -15.95
C ALA A 274 27.92 7.70 -15.72
N LEU A 275 27.13 6.80 -15.16
CA LEU A 275 27.48 5.40 -14.94
C LEU A 275 27.15 4.51 -16.16
N GLY A 276 26.53 5.05 -17.20
CA GLY A 276 26.13 4.29 -18.39
C GLY A 276 24.98 3.33 -18.15
N CYS A 277 24.15 3.57 -17.12
CA CYS A 277 23.01 2.74 -16.79
C CYS A 277 21.84 2.96 -17.76
N ARG A 278 21.06 1.92 -18.00
CA ARG A 278 19.81 2.01 -18.76
C ARG A 278 18.61 2.08 -17.82
N TYR A 279 17.73 3.05 -18.01
CA TYR A 279 16.53 3.24 -17.21
C TYR A 279 15.40 3.86 -18.03
N ARG A 280 14.16 3.71 -17.52
CA ARG A 280 12.98 4.41 -18.08
C ARG A 280 12.66 5.62 -17.22
N LYS A 281 12.27 6.74 -17.84
CA LYS A 281 11.76 7.93 -17.16
C LYS A 281 10.31 7.74 -16.76
N GLY A 282 9.85 8.58 -15.81
CA GLY A 282 8.45 8.58 -15.36
C GLY A 282 8.07 7.44 -14.42
N GLN A 283 9.04 6.85 -13.75
CA GLN A 283 8.82 5.90 -12.66
C GLN A 283 8.18 6.61 -11.46
N ALA A 284 7.18 5.97 -10.83
CA ALA A 284 6.57 6.46 -9.61
C ALA A 284 7.28 5.94 -8.34
N GLY A 285 6.97 6.50 -7.17
CA GLY A 285 7.50 6.05 -5.88
C GLY A 285 8.83 6.68 -5.52
N LEU A 286 9.57 6.05 -4.60
CA LEU A 286 10.81 6.58 -4.02
C LEU A 286 12.08 5.93 -4.58
N PHE A 287 11.97 5.10 -5.61
CA PHE A 287 13.09 4.38 -6.22
C PHE A 287 13.23 4.80 -7.68
N VAL A 288 14.46 4.69 -8.19
CA VAL A 288 14.73 4.67 -9.62
C VAL A 288 15.29 3.29 -9.95
N TRP A 289 14.59 2.54 -10.78
CA TRP A 289 14.99 1.23 -11.25
C TRP A 289 15.81 1.38 -12.53
N ALA A 290 17.02 0.86 -12.51
CA ALA A 290 17.95 0.97 -13.64
C ALA A 290 18.73 -0.34 -13.81
N GLU A 291 19.08 -0.63 -15.04
CA GLU A 291 19.97 -1.74 -15.42
C GLU A 291 21.41 -1.23 -15.46
N LEU A 292 22.31 -1.99 -14.86
CA LEU A 292 23.74 -1.70 -14.89
C LEU A 292 24.32 -1.99 -16.29
N PRO A 293 25.40 -1.29 -16.72
CA PRO A 293 26.10 -1.63 -17.93
C PRO A 293 26.66 -3.06 -17.92
N GLU A 294 26.84 -3.66 -19.10
CA GLU A 294 27.49 -4.96 -19.20
C GLU A 294 28.89 -4.95 -18.55
N GLY A 295 29.19 -5.94 -17.75
CA GLY A 295 30.50 -6.12 -17.11
C GLY A 295 30.59 -5.66 -15.65
N TYR A 296 29.48 -5.25 -15.06
CA TYR A 296 29.37 -4.95 -13.62
C TYR A 296 28.74 -6.11 -12.85
#